data_29bb5b592f9d5169651ca695dc6f570b
#
_entry.id   29bb5b592f9d5169651ca695dc6f570b
#
_cell.length_a   1.000
_cell.length_b   1.000
_cell.length_c   1.000
_cell.angle_alpha   90.00
_cell.angle_beta   90.00
_cell.angle_gamma   90.00
#
_symmetry.space_group_name_H-M   'P 1'
#
loop_
_entity.id
_entity.type
_entity.pdbx_description
1 polymer ?
#
loop_
_entity_poly.entity_id
_entity_poly.type
_entity_poly.pdbx_seq_one_letter_code
_entity_poly.pdbx_strand_id
1 'polypeptide(L)'
;MNISPSQKKTLTLVAVAAGVVLVAWWAWSALSDNGPGAGFVGGNGRIEATEIDVATRLPGRVEEILVREGDFVKAGQPLARMQLDSLDAQRAEAEAGRQQAEHAATASEAQVILRQSDVAAAKAQVAQREAELDAARRRFSRSQTLSSEGAASMQELDDDRAGMRGAEAALAATQAQVAAGEAAVAAARAQVVGSRSSVDAATATVARIDADITDSVLRATRDGRVQVRVAQPGEVLGAGGRVLSLLDLSDVYMTFFVPSEVAGRIALGSEVRIVLDAAPDLVIPATVSFVASQAQFTPKTVETESERQKLMFRVRAQ
;
A
#
# COMPACT_ATOMS: atom_id res chain seq x y z
N MET A 1 -45.71 -73.29 -47.47
CA MET A 1 -44.75 -72.67 -48.39
C MET A 1 -43.46 -73.47 -48.34
N ASN A 2 -43.23 -74.33 -49.34
CA ASN A 2 -41.99 -75.13 -49.41
C ASN A 2 -40.89 -74.32 -50.05
N ILE A 3 -39.93 -73.94 -49.25
CA ILE A 3 -38.73 -73.20 -49.70
C ILE A 3 -37.83 -74.19 -50.42
N SER A 4 -37.49 -73.97 -51.69
CA SER A 4 -36.63 -74.83 -52.49
C SER A 4 -35.21 -74.96 -51.87
N PRO A 5 -34.54 -76.14 -52.08
CA PRO A 5 -33.24 -76.42 -51.46
C PRO A 5 -32.14 -75.42 -51.86
N SER A 6 -32.24 -74.68 -52.97
CA SER A 6 -31.33 -73.62 -53.38
C SER A 6 -31.53 -72.32 -52.57
N GLN A 7 -32.80 -72.00 -52.24
CA GLN A 7 -33.10 -70.79 -51.42
C GLN A 7 -32.65 -70.96 -49.94
N LYS A 8 -32.66 -72.21 -49.43
CA LYS A 8 -32.11 -72.45 -48.08
C LYS A 8 -30.60 -72.24 -47.99
N LYS A 9 -29.87 -72.66 -49.05
CA LYS A 9 -28.40 -72.43 -49.11
C LYS A 9 -28.06 -70.94 -49.23
N THR A 10 -28.80 -70.14 -49.97
CA THR A 10 -28.60 -68.71 -50.09
C THR A 10 -28.97 -67.98 -48.79
N LEU A 11 -30.02 -68.38 -48.09
CA LEU A 11 -30.46 -67.84 -46.82
C LEU A 11 -29.43 -68.12 -45.69
N THR A 12 -28.85 -69.34 -45.68
CA THR A 12 -27.77 -69.65 -44.70
C THR A 12 -26.49 -68.95 -45.01
N LEU A 13 -26.13 -68.74 -46.28
CA LEU A 13 -24.94 -67.89 -46.63
C LEU A 13 -25.10 -66.40 -46.23
N VAL A 14 -26.28 -65.84 -46.43
CA VAL A 14 -26.61 -64.49 -46.04
C VAL A 14 -26.59 -64.34 -44.50
N ALA A 15 -27.14 -65.30 -43.75
CA ALA A 15 -27.14 -65.33 -42.31
C ALA A 15 -25.71 -65.44 -41.72
N VAL A 16 -24.86 -66.29 -42.36
CA VAL A 16 -23.45 -66.39 -41.97
C VAL A 16 -22.66 -65.08 -42.26
N ALA A 17 -22.89 -64.47 -43.44
CA ALA A 17 -22.27 -63.20 -43.79
C ALA A 17 -22.69 -62.05 -42.85
N ALA A 18 -23.98 -61.96 -42.51
CA ALA A 18 -24.50 -61.01 -41.53
C ALA A 18 -23.90 -61.23 -40.12
N GLY A 19 -23.76 -62.51 -39.73
CA GLY A 19 -23.10 -62.87 -38.46
C GLY A 19 -21.62 -62.45 -38.42
N VAL A 20 -20.88 -62.64 -39.51
CA VAL A 20 -19.46 -62.20 -39.61
C VAL A 20 -19.35 -60.70 -39.59
N VAL A 21 -20.23 -59.94 -40.23
CA VAL A 21 -20.25 -58.46 -40.20
C VAL A 21 -20.56 -57.96 -38.81
N LEU A 22 -21.52 -58.57 -38.10
CA LEU A 22 -21.86 -58.22 -36.73
C LEU A 22 -20.71 -58.51 -35.75
N VAL A 23 -20.02 -59.63 -35.89
CA VAL A 23 -18.86 -60.00 -35.10
C VAL A 23 -17.69 -59.07 -35.43
N ALA A 24 -17.44 -58.72 -36.68
CA ALA A 24 -16.41 -57.74 -37.09
C ALA A 24 -16.74 -56.36 -36.59
N TRP A 25 -17.98 -55.90 -36.63
CA TRP A 25 -18.41 -54.64 -36.08
C TRP A 25 -18.29 -54.63 -34.56
N TRP A 26 -18.68 -55.72 -33.88
CA TRP A 26 -18.54 -55.84 -32.43
C TRP A 26 -17.05 -55.88 -32.02
N ALA A 27 -16.22 -56.64 -32.76
CA ALA A 27 -14.78 -56.67 -32.53
C ALA A 27 -14.12 -55.31 -32.78
N TRP A 28 -14.53 -54.58 -33.82
CA TRP A 28 -14.05 -53.22 -34.07
C TRP A 28 -14.46 -52.27 -32.94
N SER A 29 -15.73 -52.28 -32.53
CA SER A 29 -16.20 -51.44 -31.42
C SER A 29 -15.55 -51.79 -30.09
N ALA A 30 -15.21 -53.05 -29.84
CA ALA A 30 -14.52 -53.52 -28.64
C ALA A 30 -13.02 -53.24 -28.66
N LEU A 31 -12.39 -53.18 -29.86
CA LEU A 31 -10.99 -52.82 -30.03
C LEU A 31 -10.75 -51.30 -30.24
N SER A 32 -11.80 -50.55 -30.55
CA SER A 32 -11.73 -49.07 -30.62
C SER A 32 -11.77 -48.51 -29.20
N ASP A 33 -10.66 -48.60 -28.51
CA ASP A 33 -10.49 -48.02 -27.19
C ASP A 33 -10.41 -46.51 -27.36
N ASN A 34 -11.56 -45.84 -27.22
CA ASN A 34 -11.65 -44.35 -27.23
C ASN A 34 -11.18 -43.72 -25.90
N GLY A 35 -10.44 -44.45 -25.12
CA GLY A 35 -9.86 -43.96 -23.88
C GLY A 35 -8.72 -42.95 -24.08
N PRO A 36 -8.38 -42.18 -23.06
CA PRO A 36 -7.36 -41.10 -23.13
C PRO A 36 -5.92 -41.54 -23.39
N GLY A 37 -5.71 -42.81 -23.74
CA GLY A 37 -4.40 -43.44 -24.00
C GLY A 37 -3.77 -44.08 -22.77
N ALA A 38 -2.87 -45.06 -23.01
CA ALA A 38 -2.18 -45.75 -21.93
C ALA A 38 -1.30 -44.76 -21.13
N GLY A 39 -1.55 -44.67 -19.83
CA GLY A 39 -0.80 -43.77 -18.91
C GLY A 39 -1.56 -42.55 -18.44
N PHE A 40 -2.71 -42.21 -19.02
CA PHE A 40 -3.56 -41.14 -18.51
C PHE A 40 -4.63 -41.69 -17.54
N VAL A 41 -4.90 -40.90 -16.51
CA VAL A 41 -6.00 -41.18 -15.58
C VAL A 41 -6.98 -40.02 -15.67
N GLY A 42 -8.27 -40.37 -15.87
CA GLY A 42 -9.35 -39.39 -15.91
C GLY A 42 -9.75 -38.93 -14.50
N GLY A 43 -10.07 -37.66 -14.37
CA GLY A 43 -10.67 -37.09 -13.18
C GLY A 43 -11.56 -35.91 -13.56
N ASN A 44 -12.65 -35.74 -12.83
CA ASN A 44 -13.54 -34.60 -13.04
C ASN A 44 -13.01 -33.40 -12.24
N GLY A 45 -13.06 -32.22 -12.84
CA GLY A 45 -12.59 -31.02 -12.22
C GLY A 45 -13.38 -29.80 -12.67
N ARG A 46 -13.01 -28.69 -12.08
CA ARG A 46 -13.60 -27.37 -12.35
C ARG A 46 -12.51 -26.39 -12.72
N ILE A 47 -12.73 -25.64 -13.79
CA ILE A 47 -11.88 -24.51 -14.14
C ILE A 47 -12.25 -23.35 -13.23
N GLU A 48 -11.24 -22.78 -12.60
CA GLU A 48 -11.32 -21.66 -11.68
C GLU A 48 -10.29 -20.60 -12.09
N ALA A 49 -10.54 -19.36 -11.73
CA ALA A 49 -9.57 -18.28 -11.85
C ALA A 49 -9.32 -17.70 -10.46
N THR A 50 -8.18 -17.06 -10.27
CA THR A 50 -7.86 -16.44 -8.99
C THR A 50 -8.84 -15.29 -8.72
N GLU A 51 -9.55 -15.40 -7.60
CA GLU A 51 -10.52 -14.42 -7.14
C GLU A 51 -9.81 -13.36 -6.29
N ILE A 52 -10.10 -12.08 -6.58
CA ILE A 52 -9.54 -10.91 -5.90
C ILE A 52 -10.69 -10.10 -5.34
N ASP A 53 -10.79 -10.04 -4.02
CA ASP A 53 -11.77 -9.22 -3.35
C ASP A 53 -11.34 -7.75 -3.34
N VAL A 54 -12.21 -6.86 -3.82
CA VAL A 54 -12.07 -5.42 -3.70
C VAL A 54 -12.88 -4.98 -2.48
N ALA A 55 -12.18 -4.60 -1.43
CA ALA A 55 -12.74 -4.23 -0.14
C ALA A 55 -12.38 -2.80 0.23
N THR A 56 -13.25 -2.15 1.01
CA THR A 56 -12.96 -0.82 1.54
C THR A 56 -11.97 -0.89 2.70
N ARG A 57 -11.00 0.03 2.71
CA ARG A 57 -10.04 0.18 3.81
C ARG A 57 -10.66 0.89 5.00
N LEU A 58 -11.49 1.89 4.74
CA LEU A 58 -12.14 2.71 5.75
C LEU A 58 -13.63 2.37 5.83
N PRO A 59 -14.25 2.44 7.04
CA PRO A 59 -15.68 2.29 7.14
C PRO A 59 -16.37 3.49 6.51
N GLY A 60 -17.49 3.26 5.82
CA GLY A 60 -18.24 4.32 5.18
C GLY A 60 -19.41 3.81 4.37
N ARG A 61 -20.14 4.74 3.76
CA ARG A 61 -21.22 4.43 2.84
C ARG A 61 -20.69 4.33 1.41
N VAL A 62 -21.15 3.33 0.68
CA VAL A 62 -20.92 3.23 -0.77
C VAL A 62 -21.73 4.31 -1.46
N GLU A 63 -21.06 5.24 -2.14
CA GLU A 63 -21.72 6.30 -2.91
C GLU A 63 -22.21 5.76 -4.26
N GLU A 64 -21.28 5.18 -5.03
CA GLU A 64 -21.59 4.61 -6.35
C GLU A 64 -20.68 3.43 -6.68
N ILE A 65 -21.18 2.55 -7.55
CA ILE A 65 -20.39 1.46 -8.15
C ILE A 65 -20.40 1.69 -9.67
N LEU A 66 -19.19 1.85 -10.23
CA LEU A 66 -18.96 2.31 -11.61
C LEU A 66 -18.97 1.19 -12.64
N VAL A 67 -19.00 -0.07 -12.19
CA VAL A 67 -18.89 -1.27 -13.04
C VAL A 67 -20.05 -2.21 -12.79
N ARG A 68 -20.31 -3.09 -13.76
CA ARG A 68 -21.34 -4.14 -13.70
C ARG A 68 -20.68 -5.52 -13.65
N GLU A 69 -21.45 -6.49 -13.17
CA GLU A 69 -21.04 -7.89 -13.25
C GLU A 69 -20.82 -8.31 -14.71
N GLY A 70 -19.70 -8.96 -14.96
CA GLY A 70 -19.26 -9.35 -16.28
C GLY A 70 -18.37 -8.37 -17.02
N ASP A 71 -18.22 -7.13 -16.55
CA ASP A 71 -17.36 -6.13 -17.17
C ASP A 71 -15.88 -6.51 -17.04
N PHE A 72 -15.10 -6.22 -18.10
CA PHE A 72 -13.65 -6.31 -18.06
C PHE A 72 -13.07 -4.98 -17.53
N VAL A 73 -12.13 -5.08 -16.62
CA VAL A 73 -11.48 -3.94 -15.97
C VAL A 73 -9.97 -4.03 -16.07
N LYS A 74 -9.31 -2.88 -16.09
CA LYS A 74 -7.86 -2.76 -16.12
C LYS A 74 -7.31 -2.34 -14.76
N ALA A 75 -6.08 -2.73 -14.46
CA ALA A 75 -5.37 -2.28 -13.27
C ALA A 75 -5.40 -0.75 -13.15
N GLY A 76 -5.71 -0.25 -11.94
CA GLY A 76 -5.88 1.19 -11.67
C GLY A 76 -7.25 1.78 -12.03
N GLN A 77 -8.10 1.07 -12.76
CA GLN A 77 -9.44 1.54 -13.13
C GLN A 77 -10.30 1.72 -11.87
N PRO A 78 -11.01 2.86 -11.69
CA PRO A 78 -11.93 3.05 -10.59
C PRO A 78 -13.15 2.12 -10.74
N LEU A 79 -13.52 1.45 -9.65
CA LEU A 79 -14.58 0.45 -9.60
C LEU A 79 -15.77 0.91 -8.76
N ALA A 80 -15.49 1.59 -7.65
CA ALA A 80 -16.49 2.13 -6.74
C ALA A 80 -15.95 3.34 -5.99
N ARG A 81 -16.85 4.17 -5.48
CA ARG A 81 -16.53 5.30 -4.61
C ARG A 81 -17.26 5.18 -3.29
N MET A 82 -16.54 5.51 -2.23
CA MET A 82 -17.13 5.71 -0.91
C MET A 82 -17.50 7.18 -0.73
N GLN A 83 -18.48 7.47 0.10
CA GLN A 83 -18.90 8.83 0.43
C GLN A 83 -17.78 9.59 1.14
N LEU A 84 -17.46 10.80 0.66
CA LEU A 84 -16.30 11.59 1.09
C LEU A 84 -16.63 12.73 2.06
N ASP A 85 -17.90 13.07 2.26
CA ASP A 85 -18.32 14.28 2.99
C ASP A 85 -17.61 14.47 4.34
N SER A 86 -17.44 13.40 5.11
CA SER A 86 -16.76 13.45 6.41
C SER A 86 -15.23 13.62 6.28
N LEU A 87 -14.63 13.04 5.24
CA LEU A 87 -13.20 13.17 4.97
C LEU A 87 -12.86 14.56 4.43
N ASP A 88 -13.72 15.12 3.57
CA ASP A 88 -13.57 16.49 3.06
C ASP A 88 -13.67 17.51 4.19
N ALA A 89 -14.61 17.33 5.13
CA ALA A 89 -14.70 18.17 6.32
C ALA A 89 -13.46 18.05 7.21
N GLN A 90 -12.96 16.83 7.44
CA GLN A 90 -11.72 16.62 8.21
C GLN A 90 -10.50 17.22 7.51
N ARG A 91 -10.42 17.12 6.18
CA ARG A 91 -9.38 17.75 5.39
C ARG A 91 -9.37 19.26 5.54
N ALA A 92 -10.57 19.90 5.44
CA ALA A 92 -10.71 21.35 5.61
C ALA A 92 -10.29 21.78 7.03
N GLU A 93 -10.65 21.03 8.07
CA GLU A 93 -10.22 21.28 9.45
C GLU A 93 -8.70 21.16 9.59
N ALA A 94 -8.09 20.10 9.04
CA ALA A 94 -6.64 19.91 9.08
C ALA A 94 -5.89 20.99 8.31
N GLU A 95 -6.40 21.47 7.18
CA GLU A 95 -5.83 22.59 6.42
C GLU A 95 -5.88 23.90 7.22
N ALA A 96 -6.98 24.17 7.92
CA ALA A 96 -7.09 25.31 8.81
C ALA A 96 -6.06 25.22 9.96
N GLY A 97 -5.89 24.01 10.53
CA GLY A 97 -4.86 23.74 11.54
C GLY A 97 -3.43 23.98 11.01
N ARG A 98 -3.13 23.56 9.78
CA ARG A 98 -1.85 23.83 9.12
C ARG A 98 -1.62 25.34 8.94
N GLN A 99 -2.62 26.08 8.46
CA GLN A 99 -2.53 27.54 8.32
C GLN A 99 -2.28 28.23 9.67
N GLN A 100 -2.95 27.80 10.73
CA GLN A 100 -2.71 28.30 12.07
C GLN A 100 -1.26 28.08 12.53
N ALA A 101 -0.71 26.89 12.28
CA ALA A 101 0.68 26.56 12.61
C ALA A 101 1.67 27.42 11.79
N GLU A 102 1.40 27.67 10.51
CA GLU A 102 2.19 28.57 9.64
C GLU A 102 2.21 30.01 10.15
N HIS A 103 1.05 30.54 10.58
CA HIS A 103 0.98 31.87 11.19
C HIS A 103 1.75 31.93 12.50
N ALA A 104 1.69 30.90 13.34
CA ALA A 104 2.50 30.82 14.58
C ALA A 104 4.01 30.78 14.29
N ALA A 105 4.43 30.06 13.25
CA ALA A 105 5.83 30.04 12.81
C ALA A 105 6.28 31.42 12.32
N THR A 106 5.49 32.11 11.52
CA THR A 106 5.77 33.48 11.06
C THR A 106 5.88 34.49 12.25
N ALA A 107 4.99 34.37 13.24
CA ALA A 107 5.06 35.19 14.45
C ALA A 107 6.34 34.90 15.24
N SER A 108 6.77 33.66 15.34
CA SER A 108 8.04 33.30 15.99
C SER A 108 9.26 33.84 15.24
N GLU A 109 9.22 33.85 13.89
CA GLU A 109 10.27 34.47 13.06
C GLU A 109 10.35 35.97 13.27
N ALA A 110 9.21 36.68 13.35
CA ALA A 110 9.16 38.09 13.67
C ALA A 110 9.75 38.39 15.06
N GLN A 111 9.54 37.47 16.03
CA GLN A 111 10.15 37.62 17.36
C GLN A 111 11.68 37.51 17.31
N VAL A 112 12.25 36.67 16.43
CA VAL A 112 13.71 36.62 16.22
C VAL A 112 14.24 37.96 15.70
N ILE A 113 13.54 38.56 14.72
CA ILE A 113 13.93 39.88 14.16
C ILE A 113 13.90 40.96 15.25
N LEU A 114 12.87 40.96 16.10
CA LEU A 114 12.78 41.88 17.23
C LEU A 114 13.99 41.73 18.16
N ARG A 115 14.33 40.50 18.58
CA ARG A 115 15.48 40.23 19.46
C ARG A 115 16.83 40.61 18.81
N GLN A 116 16.96 40.43 17.51
CA GLN A 116 18.15 40.87 16.76
C GLN A 116 18.30 42.38 16.77
N SER A 117 17.18 43.11 16.66
CA SER A 117 17.18 44.57 16.76
C SER A 117 17.56 45.05 18.16
N ASP A 118 17.09 44.38 19.23
CA ASP A 118 17.50 44.65 20.60
C ASP A 118 19.02 44.49 20.80
N VAL A 119 19.61 43.41 20.23
CA VAL A 119 21.06 43.18 20.26
C VAL A 119 21.81 44.27 19.49
N ALA A 120 21.31 44.71 18.35
CA ALA A 120 21.93 45.78 17.57
C ALA A 120 21.95 47.11 18.36
N ALA A 121 20.87 47.44 19.05
CA ALA A 121 20.80 48.61 19.93
C ALA A 121 21.79 48.49 21.11
N ALA A 122 21.88 47.31 21.75
CA ALA A 122 22.85 47.09 22.82
C ALA A 122 24.32 47.20 22.33
N LYS A 123 24.63 46.72 21.12
CA LYS A 123 25.95 46.88 20.49
C LYS A 123 26.30 48.36 20.23
N ALA A 124 25.34 49.20 19.84
CA ALA A 124 25.55 50.63 19.69
C ALA A 124 25.88 51.30 21.04
N GLN A 125 25.25 50.86 22.15
CA GLN A 125 25.57 51.31 23.49
C GLN A 125 26.99 50.88 23.91
N VAL A 126 27.45 49.67 23.54
CA VAL A 126 28.85 49.26 23.78
C VAL A 126 29.82 50.21 23.09
N ALA A 127 29.58 50.55 21.81
CA ALA A 127 30.42 51.48 21.07
C ALA A 127 30.48 52.87 21.74
N GLN A 128 29.37 53.36 22.29
CA GLN A 128 29.35 54.59 23.07
C GLN A 128 30.22 54.49 24.35
N ARG A 129 30.09 53.42 25.15
CA ARG A 129 30.85 53.18 26.37
C ARG A 129 32.33 52.97 26.07
N GLU A 130 32.70 52.38 24.97
CA GLU A 130 34.11 52.29 24.52
C GLU A 130 34.74 53.67 24.27
N ALA A 131 34.00 54.58 23.60
CA ALA A 131 34.45 55.91 23.37
C ALA A 131 34.59 56.71 24.69
N GLU A 132 33.66 56.52 25.66
CA GLU A 132 33.72 57.12 26.98
C GLU A 132 34.92 56.59 27.76
N LEU A 133 35.19 55.32 27.76
CA LEU A 133 36.36 54.71 28.39
C LEU A 133 37.67 55.22 27.79
N ASP A 134 37.74 55.32 26.46
CA ASP A 134 38.91 55.80 25.75
C ASP A 134 39.21 57.31 26.17
N ALA A 135 38.16 58.13 26.29
CA ALA A 135 38.29 59.47 26.79
C ALA A 135 38.78 59.52 28.25
N ALA A 136 38.25 58.65 29.13
CA ALA A 136 38.67 58.53 30.53
C ALA A 136 40.13 58.07 30.66
N ARG A 137 40.55 57.08 29.85
CA ARG A 137 41.93 56.58 29.79
C ARG A 137 42.90 57.68 29.38
N ARG A 138 42.57 58.50 28.38
CA ARG A 138 43.41 59.66 27.99
C ARG A 138 43.48 60.69 29.07
N ARG A 139 42.42 60.98 29.84
CA ARG A 139 42.47 61.91 30.99
C ARG A 139 43.37 61.34 32.06
N PHE A 140 43.20 60.14 32.51
CA PHE A 140 44.01 59.50 33.52
C PHE A 140 45.49 59.48 33.14
N SER A 141 45.83 59.14 31.89
CA SER A 141 47.22 59.16 31.41
C SER A 141 47.84 60.56 31.48
N ARG A 142 47.10 61.63 31.13
CA ARG A 142 47.59 63.01 31.25
C ARG A 142 47.76 63.41 32.70
N SER A 143 46.79 63.20 33.58
CA SER A 143 46.91 63.57 35.01
C SER A 143 48.05 62.81 35.70
N GLN A 144 48.27 61.53 35.26
CA GLN A 144 49.43 60.76 35.77
C GLN A 144 50.77 61.38 35.39
N THR A 145 50.94 61.84 34.16
CA THR A 145 52.15 62.50 33.70
C THR A 145 52.34 63.84 34.43
N LEU A 146 51.30 64.69 34.47
CA LEU A 146 51.36 66.00 35.13
C LEU A 146 51.58 65.89 36.63
N SER A 147 51.01 64.90 37.30
CA SER A 147 51.24 64.65 38.73
C SER A 147 52.67 64.22 38.99
N SER A 148 53.28 63.39 38.11
CA SER A 148 54.71 63.01 38.24
C SER A 148 55.66 64.18 38.03
N GLU A 149 55.24 65.18 37.26
CA GLU A 149 56.00 66.46 37.05
C GLU A 149 55.67 67.53 38.09
N GLY A 150 54.79 67.23 39.06
CA GLY A 150 54.38 68.17 40.09
C GLY A 150 53.38 69.23 39.62
N ALA A 151 52.80 69.11 38.42
CA ALA A 151 51.88 70.05 37.77
C ALA A 151 50.39 69.75 38.01
N ALA A 152 50.03 68.58 38.60
CA ALA A 152 48.68 68.20 39.00
C ALA A 152 48.67 67.69 40.45
N SER A 153 47.49 67.78 41.13
CA SER A 153 47.30 67.27 42.48
C SER A 153 47.14 65.77 42.55
N MET A 154 47.54 65.16 43.67
CA MET A 154 47.27 63.73 43.90
C MET A 154 45.75 63.39 43.90
N GLN A 155 44.94 64.37 44.37
CA GLN A 155 43.49 64.23 44.37
C GLN A 155 42.94 64.12 42.93
N GLU A 156 43.40 64.99 42.02
CA GLU A 156 42.98 64.94 40.61
C GLU A 156 43.38 63.61 39.92
N LEU A 157 44.56 63.07 40.20
CA LEU A 157 45.01 61.76 39.73
C LEU A 157 44.13 60.64 40.26
N ASP A 158 43.74 60.68 41.54
CA ASP A 158 42.87 59.67 42.14
C ASP A 158 41.45 59.76 41.60
N ASP A 159 40.90 60.92 41.33
CA ASP A 159 39.58 61.14 40.71
C ASP A 159 39.56 60.65 39.27
N ASP A 160 40.58 60.94 38.45
CA ASP A 160 40.69 60.49 37.09
C ASP A 160 40.87 58.92 37.01
N ARG A 161 41.59 58.35 37.98
CA ARG A 161 41.71 56.88 38.12
C ARG A 161 40.39 56.25 38.49
N ALA A 162 39.64 56.85 39.39
CA ALA A 162 38.31 56.37 39.76
C ALA A 162 37.32 56.44 38.57
N GLY A 163 37.40 57.59 37.83
CA GLY A 163 36.60 57.77 36.60
C GLY A 163 36.87 56.70 35.50
N MET A 164 38.17 56.41 35.29
CA MET A 164 38.56 55.36 34.34
C MET A 164 38.03 53.99 34.76
N ARG A 165 38.19 53.61 36.05
CA ARG A 165 37.67 52.36 36.57
C ARG A 165 36.13 52.29 36.48
N GLY A 166 35.43 53.40 36.73
CA GLY A 166 33.98 53.49 36.56
C GLY A 166 33.55 53.30 35.13
N ALA A 167 34.29 53.87 34.14
CA ALA A 167 34.01 53.66 32.73
C ALA A 167 34.30 52.20 32.28
N GLU A 168 35.34 51.56 32.81
CA GLU A 168 35.60 50.10 32.56
C GLU A 168 34.47 49.22 33.08
N ALA A 169 34.02 49.48 34.29
CA ALA A 169 32.88 48.73 34.86
C ALA A 169 31.58 48.95 34.05
N ALA A 170 31.32 50.18 33.60
CA ALA A 170 30.16 50.49 32.75
C ALA A 170 30.20 49.76 31.37
N LEU A 171 31.39 49.71 30.75
CA LEU A 171 31.60 48.99 29.53
C LEU A 171 31.35 47.47 29.74
N ALA A 172 31.92 46.87 30.78
CA ALA A 172 31.73 45.46 31.11
C ALA A 172 30.25 45.11 31.34
N ALA A 173 29.51 45.99 32.04
CA ALA A 173 28.09 45.84 32.26
C ALA A 173 27.29 45.84 30.93
N THR A 174 27.64 46.76 30.01
CA THR A 174 26.95 46.84 28.70
C THR A 174 27.31 45.66 27.81
N GLN A 175 28.55 45.16 27.85
CA GLN A 175 28.94 43.92 27.14
C GLN A 175 28.20 42.71 27.68
N ALA A 176 27.99 42.59 28.98
CA ALA A 176 27.18 41.55 29.57
C ALA A 176 25.71 41.60 29.07
N GLN A 177 25.18 42.82 28.85
CA GLN A 177 23.85 43.02 28.29
C GLN A 177 23.74 42.54 26.82
N VAL A 178 24.80 42.75 26.01
CA VAL A 178 24.87 42.19 24.66
C VAL A 178 24.85 40.65 24.70
N ALA A 179 25.65 40.04 25.57
CA ALA A 179 25.67 38.58 25.73
C ALA A 179 24.29 38.01 26.14
N ALA A 180 23.61 38.70 27.07
CA ALA A 180 22.24 38.34 27.44
C ALA A 180 21.25 38.46 26.25
N GLY A 181 21.38 39.50 25.44
CA GLY A 181 20.60 39.70 24.24
C GLY A 181 20.85 38.59 23.19
N GLU A 182 22.12 38.23 22.98
CA GLU A 182 22.47 37.14 22.06
C GLU A 182 21.91 35.78 22.52
N ALA A 183 21.92 35.52 23.83
CA ALA A 183 21.25 34.34 24.39
C ALA A 183 19.73 34.38 24.15
N ALA A 184 19.09 35.55 24.25
CA ALA A 184 17.68 35.72 23.96
C ALA A 184 17.37 35.49 22.46
N VAL A 185 18.26 35.90 21.54
CA VAL A 185 18.15 35.56 20.10
C VAL A 185 18.23 34.04 19.88
N ALA A 186 19.16 33.36 20.55
CA ALA A 186 19.30 31.91 20.45
C ALA A 186 18.02 31.17 20.93
N ALA A 187 17.44 31.63 22.05
CA ALA A 187 16.18 31.10 22.56
C ALA A 187 15.01 31.32 21.58
N ALA A 188 14.90 32.53 20.99
CA ALA A 188 13.88 32.82 19.99
C ALA A 188 14.04 31.97 18.73
N ARG A 189 15.28 31.70 18.28
CA ARG A 189 15.54 30.77 17.15
C ARG A 189 15.12 29.34 17.47
N ALA A 190 15.37 28.87 18.68
CA ALA A 190 14.89 27.54 19.11
C ALA A 190 13.36 27.46 19.09
N GLN A 191 12.66 28.54 19.44
CA GLN A 191 11.20 28.62 19.33
C GLN A 191 10.71 28.52 17.87
N VAL A 192 11.43 29.16 16.92
CA VAL A 192 11.12 29.03 15.48
C VAL A 192 11.24 27.58 15.04
N VAL A 193 12.27 26.84 15.47
CA VAL A 193 12.41 25.41 15.16
C VAL A 193 11.20 24.62 15.68
N GLY A 194 10.78 24.87 16.91
CA GLY A 194 9.58 24.22 17.49
C GLY A 194 8.31 24.55 16.70
N SER A 195 8.11 25.81 16.32
CA SER A 195 6.95 26.22 15.52
C SER A 195 6.94 25.58 14.13
N ARG A 196 8.09 25.47 13.46
CA ARG A 196 8.22 24.79 12.17
C ARG A 196 7.91 23.29 12.28
N SER A 197 8.37 22.63 13.34
CA SER A 197 8.00 21.23 13.59
C SER A 197 6.49 21.04 13.76
N SER A 198 5.79 22.05 14.32
CA SER A 198 4.33 22.04 14.39
C SER A 198 3.68 22.17 13.01
N VAL A 199 4.25 22.95 12.08
CA VAL A 199 3.82 23.03 10.67
C VAL A 199 3.99 21.69 9.98
N ASP A 200 5.14 21.03 10.18
CA ASP A 200 5.42 19.71 9.58
C ASP A 200 4.42 18.67 10.09
N ALA A 201 4.11 18.65 11.37
CA ALA A 201 3.11 17.75 11.96
C ALA A 201 1.70 18.00 11.40
N ALA A 202 1.29 19.27 11.26
CA ALA A 202 0.00 19.62 10.66
C ALA A 202 -0.06 19.23 9.17
N THR A 203 1.04 19.43 8.44
CA THR A 203 1.16 19.02 7.02
C THR A 203 1.04 17.50 6.88
N ALA A 204 1.68 16.73 7.76
CA ALA A 204 1.57 15.28 7.78
C ALA A 204 0.11 14.82 8.07
N THR A 205 -0.62 15.57 8.90
CA THR A 205 -2.04 15.30 9.17
C THR A 205 -2.87 15.49 7.91
N VAL A 206 -2.68 16.57 7.14
CA VAL A 206 -3.36 16.78 5.85
C VAL A 206 -3.03 15.65 4.88
N ALA A 207 -1.75 15.29 4.73
CA ALA A 207 -1.32 14.22 3.84
C ALA A 207 -1.94 12.86 4.18
N ARG A 208 -2.13 12.54 5.47
CA ARG A 208 -2.82 11.32 5.90
C ARG A 208 -4.27 11.32 5.44
N ILE A 209 -4.98 12.45 5.59
CA ILE A 209 -6.39 12.54 5.17
C ILE A 209 -6.52 12.48 3.64
N ASP A 210 -5.59 13.10 2.90
CA ASP A 210 -5.54 13.00 1.43
C ASP A 210 -5.31 11.55 0.96
N ALA A 211 -4.50 10.77 1.68
CA ALA A 211 -4.34 9.34 1.43
C ALA A 211 -5.64 8.57 1.71
N ASP A 212 -6.35 8.87 2.80
CA ASP A 212 -7.64 8.26 3.14
C ASP A 212 -8.71 8.60 2.08
N ILE A 213 -8.73 9.83 1.55
CA ILE A 213 -9.59 10.24 0.42
C ILE A 213 -9.25 9.46 -0.85
N THR A 214 -7.97 9.30 -1.15
CA THR A 214 -7.51 8.53 -2.32
C THR A 214 -7.92 7.06 -2.22
N ASP A 215 -7.79 6.47 -1.04
CA ASP A 215 -8.17 5.08 -0.76
C ASP A 215 -9.69 4.86 -0.74
N SER A 216 -10.48 5.94 -0.64
CA SER A 216 -11.95 5.89 -0.73
C SER A 216 -12.44 5.65 -2.16
N VAL A 217 -11.59 5.81 -3.18
CA VAL A 217 -11.85 5.38 -4.55
C VAL A 217 -11.27 3.99 -4.73
N LEU A 218 -12.13 2.99 -4.70
CA LEU A 218 -11.72 1.59 -4.88
C LEU A 218 -11.33 1.33 -6.33
N ARG A 219 -10.11 0.83 -6.55
CA ARG A 219 -9.55 0.58 -7.89
C ARG A 219 -9.20 -0.89 -8.08
N ALA A 220 -9.25 -1.34 -9.32
CA ALA A 220 -8.76 -2.66 -9.69
C ALA A 220 -7.25 -2.76 -9.44
N THR A 221 -6.82 -3.79 -8.72
CA THR A 221 -5.40 -4.05 -8.45
C THR A 221 -4.70 -4.72 -9.63
N ARG A 222 -5.46 -5.43 -10.48
CA ARG A 222 -5.01 -6.15 -11.69
C ARG A 222 -6.05 -6.07 -12.77
N ASP A 223 -5.66 -6.44 -13.98
CA ASP A 223 -6.59 -6.70 -15.07
C ASP A 223 -7.45 -7.92 -14.73
N GLY A 224 -8.73 -7.86 -15.02
CA GLY A 224 -9.64 -8.96 -14.69
C GLY A 224 -11.07 -8.72 -15.15
N ARG A 225 -11.96 -9.58 -14.71
CA ARG A 225 -13.39 -9.48 -14.96
C ARG A 225 -14.16 -9.40 -13.65
N VAL A 226 -15.12 -8.50 -13.57
CA VAL A 226 -16.02 -8.42 -12.41
C VAL A 226 -16.87 -9.69 -12.32
N GLN A 227 -16.71 -10.43 -11.23
CA GLN A 227 -17.46 -11.67 -11.00
C GLN A 227 -18.80 -11.38 -10.36
N VAL A 228 -18.79 -10.70 -9.21
CA VAL A 228 -19.98 -10.40 -8.45
C VAL A 228 -19.84 -9.05 -7.76
N ARG A 229 -20.96 -8.35 -7.67
CA ARG A 229 -21.09 -7.13 -6.88
C ARG A 229 -21.72 -7.48 -5.54
N VAL A 230 -20.93 -7.43 -4.47
CA VAL A 230 -21.35 -7.83 -3.11
C VAL A 230 -22.14 -6.72 -2.44
N ALA A 231 -21.67 -5.46 -2.56
CA ALA A 231 -22.35 -4.30 -1.97
C ALA A 231 -23.23 -3.54 -2.97
N GLN A 232 -24.13 -2.72 -2.43
CA GLN A 232 -25.03 -1.87 -3.20
C GLN A 232 -24.77 -0.38 -2.87
N PRO A 233 -25.00 0.54 -3.83
CA PRO A 233 -25.00 1.98 -3.54
C PRO A 233 -25.93 2.32 -2.39
N GLY A 234 -25.46 3.15 -1.45
CA GLY A 234 -26.17 3.52 -0.23
C GLY A 234 -25.92 2.62 0.96
N GLU A 235 -25.32 1.46 0.77
CA GLU A 235 -24.97 0.52 1.86
C GLU A 235 -23.78 1.03 2.68
N VAL A 236 -23.83 0.76 3.99
CA VAL A 236 -22.74 1.12 4.93
C VAL A 236 -21.89 -0.11 5.22
N LEU A 237 -20.61 0.01 4.96
CA LEU A 237 -19.63 -1.06 5.15
C LEU A 237 -18.66 -0.71 6.29
N GLY A 238 -18.26 -1.73 7.04
CA GLY A 238 -17.12 -1.64 7.96
C GLY A 238 -15.77 -1.68 7.24
N ALA A 239 -14.69 -1.40 7.94
CA ALA A 239 -13.35 -1.61 7.40
C ALA A 239 -13.14 -3.08 6.99
N GLY A 240 -12.60 -3.31 5.80
CA GLY A 240 -12.46 -4.63 5.19
C GLY A 240 -13.76 -5.15 4.55
N GLY A 241 -14.84 -4.37 4.52
CA GLY A 241 -16.09 -4.74 3.83
C GLY A 241 -15.87 -4.90 2.34
N ARG A 242 -16.26 -6.08 1.78
CA ARG A 242 -16.14 -6.37 0.35
C ARG A 242 -17.20 -5.61 -0.44
N VAL A 243 -16.76 -4.95 -1.50
CA VAL A 243 -17.65 -4.23 -2.42
C VAL A 243 -17.95 -5.06 -3.66
N LEU A 244 -16.93 -5.67 -4.23
CA LEU A 244 -17.05 -6.54 -5.40
C LEU A 244 -15.88 -7.53 -5.43
N SER A 245 -16.03 -8.58 -6.24
CA SER A 245 -14.99 -9.57 -6.50
C SER A 245 -14.61 -9.55 -7.98
N LEU A 246 -13.29 -9.65 -8.25
CA LEU A 246 -12.70 -9.73 -9.57
C LEU A 246 -12.13 -11.14 -9.80
N LEU A 247 -12.22 -11.61 -11.03
CA LEU A 247 -11.50 -12.79 -11.52
C LEU A 247 -10.26 -12.35 -12.30
N ASP A 248 -9.10 -12.82 -11.89
CA ASP A 248 -7.85 -12.68 -12.67
C ASP A 248 -7.83 -13.76 -13.75
N LEU A 249 -8.13 -13.36 -15.00
CA LEU A 249 -8.16 -14.30 -16.12
C LEU A 249 -6.77 -14.65 -16.66
N SER A 250 -5.72 -14.03 -16.14
CA SER A 250 -4.35 -14.43 -16.47
C SER A 250 -3.85 -15.61 -15.61
N ASP A 251 -4.52 -15.87 -14.49
CA ASP A 251 -4.21 -16.97 -13.57
C ASP A 251 -5.40 -17.93 -13.48
N VAL A 252 -5.58 -18.72 -14.54
CA VAL A 252 -6.63 -19.72 -14.66
C VAL A 252 -6.05 -21.10 -14.41
N TYR A 253 -6.73 -21.87 -13.58
CA TYR A 253 -6.34 -23.23 -13.25
C TYR A 253 -7.55 -24.17 -13.15
N MET A 254 -7.28 -25.46 -13.30
CA MET A 254 -8.28 -26.50 -13.07
C MET A 254 -7.98 -27.21 -11.76
N THR A 255 -8.96 -27.26 -10.86
CA THR A 255 -8.91 -28.11 -9.67
C THR A 255 -9.65 -29.41 -9.95
N PHE A 256 -8.97 -30.53 -9.76
CA PHE A 256 -9.55 -31.86 -9.91
C PHE A 256 -9.10 -32.80 -8.79
N PHE A 257 -9.80 -33.90 -8.64
CA PHE A 257 -9.57 -34.85 -7.57
C PHE A 257 -9.19 -36.23 -8.14
N VAL A 258 -8.14 -36.81 -7.58
CA VAL A 258 -7.66 -38.14 -7.99
C VAL A 258 -7.57 -39.09 -6.79
N PRO A 259 -7.80 -40.40 -6.97
CA PRO A 259 -7.62 -41.39 -5.93
C PRO A 259 -6.17 -41.44 -5.41
N SER A 260 -5.98 -41.90 -4.16
CA SER A 260 -4.67 -42.00 -3.53
C SER A 260 -3.63 -42.82 -4.32
N GLU A 261 -4.08 -43.88 -5.00
CA GLU A 261 -3.21 -44.74 -5.81
C GLU A 261 -2.58 -44.00 -6.98
N VAL A 262 -3.28 -43.01 -7.52
CA VAL A 262 -2.87 -42.19 -8.66
C VAL A 262 -2.05 -40.98 -8.17
N ALA A 263 -2.50 -40.34 -7.09
CA ALA A 263 -1.86 -39.16 -6.56
C ALA A 263 -0.37 -39.34 -6.26
N GLY A 264 0.01 -40.54 -5.78
CA GLY A 264 1.41 -40.86 -5.49
C GLY A 264 2.31 -41.01 -6.75
N ARG A 265 1.73 -41.05 -7.95
CA ARG A 265 2.45 -41.18 -9.22
C ARG A 265 2.50 -39.86 -10.00
N ILE A 266 1.71 -38.86 -9.61
CA ILE A 266 1.65 -37.58 -10.28
C ILE A 266 2.81 -36.72 -9.79
N ALA A 267 3.74 -36.38 -10.68
CA ALA A 267 4.81 -35.42 -10.40
C ALA A 267 4.35 -33.99 -10.74
N LEU A 268 4.91 -33.01 -10.03
CA LEU A 268 4.75 -31.60 -10.41
C LEU A 268 5.33 -31.39 -11.82
N GLY A 269 4.61 -30.63 -12.66
CA GLY A 269 4.97 -30.44 -14.07
C GLY A 269 4.48 -31.52 -15.02
N SER A 270 3.77 -32.57 -14.54
CA SER A 270 3.16 -33.58 -15.41
C SER A 270 2.14 -32.96 -16.36
N GLU A 271 2.07 -33.48 -17.60
CA GLU A 271 1.08 -33.05 -18.60
C GLU A 271 -0.35 -33.40 -18.15
N VAL A 272 -1.22 -32.42 -18.28
CA VAL A 272 -2.68 -32.60 -18.10
C VAL A 272 -3.38 -32.17 -19.38
N ARG A 273 -4.35 -32.93 -19.78
CA ARG A 273 -5.23 -32.65 -20.93
C ARG A 273 -6.63 -32.32 -20.42
N ILE A 274 -6.98 -31.05 -20.47
CA ILE A 274 -8.29 -30.57 -20.05
C ILE A 274 -9.23 -30.67 -21.25
N VAL A 275 -10.31 -31.42 -21.09
CA VAL A 275 -11.38 -31.54 -22.07
C VAL A 275 -12.63 -30.94 -21.48
N LEU A 276 -13.23 -29.98 -22.17
CA LEU A 276 -14.46 -29.31 -21.74
C LEU A 276 -15.68 -30.10 -22.17
N ASP A 277 -16.67 -30.26 -21.30
CA ASP A 277 -17.95 -30.93 -21.66
C ASP A 277 -18.66 -30.20 -22.82
N ALA A 278 -18.52 -28.87 -22.90
CA ALA A 278 -19.11 -28.07 -23.97
C ALA A 278 -18.35 -28.15 -25.30
N ALA A 279 -17.10 -28.66 -25.32
CA ALA A 279 -16.25 -28.74 -26.50
C ALA A 279 -15.31 -29.95 -26.38
N PRO A 280 -15.83 -31.18 -26.53
CA PRO A 280 -15.07 -32.42 -26.30
C PRO A 280 -13.92 -32.61 -27.30
N ASP A 281 -13.99 -31.99 -28.47
CA ASP A 281 -12.92 -32.06 -29.48
C ASP A 281 -11.75 -31.09 -29.20
N LEU A 282 -11.92 -30.17 -28.26
CA LEU A 282 -10.88 -29.17 -27.86
C LEU A 282 -10.12 -29.64 -26.63
N VAL A 283 -8.88 -30.07 -26.85
CA VAL A 283 -7.95 -30.42 -25.75
C VAL A 283 -7.11 -29.22 -25.37
N ILE A 284 -7.25 -28.76 -24.13
CA ILE A 284 -6.45 -27.65 -23.58
C ILE A 284 -5.26 -28.26 -22.82
N PRO A 285 -4.02 -28.02 -23.27
CA PRO A 285 -2.86 -28.50 -22.57
C PRO A 285 -2.65 -27.69 -21.27
N ALA A 286 -2.33 -28.39 -20.19
CA ALA A 286 -2.03 -27.81 -18.89
C ALA A 286 -0.94 -28.64 -18.20
N THR A 287 -0.36 -28.10 -17.13
CA THR A 287 0.65 -28.79 -16.34
C THR A 287 0.26 -28.81 -14.88
N VAL A 288 0.59 -29.90 -14.18
CA VAL A 288 0.34 -30.03 -12.74
C VAL A 288 1.18 -29.00 -11.99
N SER A 289 0.51 -28.03 -11.37
CA SER A 289 1.15 -26.99 -10.55
C SER A 289 1.14 -27.30 -9.05
N PHE A 290 0.20 -28.14 -8.60
CA PHE A 290 0.06 -28.46 -7.17
C PHE A 290 -0.58 -29.84 -6.96
N VAL A 291 -0.08 -30.59 -5.98
CA VAL A 291 -0.68 -31.82 -5.47
C VAL A 291 -0.81 -31.70 -3.96
N ALA A 292 -2.02 -31.88 -3.43
CA ALA A 292 -2.25 -31.77 -1.99
C ALA A 292 -1.52 -32.89 -1.23
N SER A 293 -0.88 -32.56 -0.12
CA SER A 293 -0.21 -33.51 0.77
C SER A 293 -1.17 -34.26 1.70
N GLN A 294 -2.41 -33.76 1.82
CA GLN A 294 -3.46 -34.38 2.66
C GLN A 294 -4.63 -34.78 1.79
N ALA A 295 -5.14 -35.99 2.02
CA ALA A 295 -6.36 -36.46 1.39
C ALA A 295 -7.57 -35.72 1.94
N GLN A 296 -8.54 -35.46 1.08
CA GLN A 296 -9.84 -34.91 1.43
C GLN A 296 -10.92 -35.96 1.11
N PHE A 297 -11.99 -35.99 1.91
CA PHE A 297 -13.16 -36.75 1.51
C PHE A 297 -13.84 -36.03 0.34
N THR A 298 -14.36 -36.85 -0.61
CA THR A 298 -15.11 -36.30 -1.76
C THR A 298 -16.20 -35.34 -1.30
N PRO A 299 -16.31 -34.15 -1.93
CA PRO A 299 -17.42 -33.22 -1.64
C PRO A 299 -18.77 -33.91 -1.85
N LYS A 300 -19.80 -33.52 -1.12
CA LYS A 300 -21.16 -34.06 -1.11
C LYS A 300 -21.90 -34.13 -2.48
N THR A 301 -21.29 -33.59 -3.51
CA THR A 301 -21.84 -33.52 -4.89
C THR A 301 -21.58 -34.77 -5.76
N VAL A 302 -20.93 -35.80 -5.22
CA VAL A 302 -20.69 -37.06 -5.97
C VAL A 302 -21.85 -38.02 -5.76
N GLU A 303 -22.38 -38.53 -6.87
CA GLU A 303 -23.69 -39.22 -6.96
C GLU A 303 -23.71 -40.67 -6.45
N THR A 304 -22.56 -41.34 -6.24
CA THR A 304 -22.53 -42.77 -5.85
C THR A 304 -21.94 -42.95 -4.43
N GLU A 305 -22.56 -43.87 -3.67
CA GLU A 305 -22.19 -44.17 -2.29
C GLU A 305 -20.80 -44.80 -2.16
N SER A 306 -20.35 -45.55 -3.17
CA SER A 306 -19.03 -46.17 -3.24
C SER A 306 -17.88 -45.20 -3.53
N GLU A 307 -18.14 -44.05 -4.15
CA GLU A 307 -17.15 -43.03 -4.41
C GLU A 307 -16.98 -42.07 -3.23
N ARG A 308 -17.99 -41.90 -2.36
CA ARG A 308 -17.94 -41.06 -1.16
C ARG A 308 -16.94 -41.53 -0.09
N GLN A 309 -16.53 -42.82 -0.16
CA GLN A 309 -15.60 -43.39 0.82
C GLN A 309 -14.15 -43.41 0.39
N LYS A 310 -13.83 -43.00 -0.84
CA LYS A 310 -12.45 -42.98 -1.33
C LYS A 310 -11.72 -41.70 -0.90
N LEU A 311 -10.55 -41.88 -0.35
CA LEU A 311 -9.61 -40.76 -0.08
C LEU A 311 -9.14 -40.16 -1.40
N MET A 312 -9.47 -38.91 -1.64
CA MET A 312 -9.14 -38.19 -2.87
C MET A 312 -8.12 -37.10 -2.57
N PHE A 313 -7.17 -36.92 -3.45
CA PHE A 313 -6.19 -35.85 -3.38
C PHE A 313 -6.53 -34.75 -4.37
N ARG A 314 -6.53 -33.51 -3.89
CA ARG A 314 -6.73 -32.36 -4.74
C ARG A 314 -5.48 -32.09 -5.55
N VAL A 315 -5.62 -32.02 -6.86
CA VAL A 315 -4.57 -31.64 -7.81
C VAL A 315 -5.00 -30.38 -8.53
N ARG A 316 -4.05 -29.50 -8.79
CA ARG A 316 -4.29 -28.29 -9.58
C ARG A 316 -3.39 -28.34 -10.81
N ALA A 317 -3.98 -28.04 -11.98
CA ALA A 317 -3.27 -27.85 -13.24
C ALA A 317 -3.49 -26.43 -13.76
N GLN A 318 -2.46 -25.87 -14.33
CA GLN A 318 -2.42 -24.51 -14.86
C GLN A 318 -1.97 -24.51 -16.30
#